data_1d7912739c6628435cd3a2aea0e42884
#
_entry.id   1d7912739c6628435cd3a2aea0e42884
#
_cell.length_a   1.000
_cell.length_b   1.000
_cell.length_c   1.000
_cell.angle_alpha   90.00
_cell.angle_beta   90.00
_cell.angle_gamma   90.00
#
_symmetry.space_group_name_H-M   'P 1'
#
loop_
_entity.id
_entity.type
_entity.pdbx_description
1 polymer ?
#
loop_
_entity_poly.entity_id
_entity_poly.type
_entity_poly.pdbx_seq_one_letter_code
_entity_poly.pdbx_strand_id
1 'polypeptide(L)'
;MSGRLQSSLSYCVQQVRNYDYHHYLCLLELPPNMRKSAFALRAFNIETSRAMDIASDPRIGLMRLLWWQESIDKIFSNKLIEHPVAQALSSVISEHKVSKTWLKRSVEARINDARRDDSDIPQTVQELERYAEDTVSTLLYSTLESGGIRSTAADHAASHVGKASGLALLLRSLPYHAGRNGRFPYVPADVAGRHVLDSREGLCGAVFEMASVANAHLEKARGLAGTVPAEARRVLLPGVPAEVLLETLRRVQFDVFDPRLSRGILGVPPLWFQMKLKWYSWRGRY
;
A
#
# COMPACT_ATOMS: atom_id res chain seq x y z
N MET A 1 28.71 -7.24 7.85
CA MET A 1 27.52 -7.82 7.16
C MET A 1 28.01 -8.74 6.07
N SER A 2 27.48 -9.95 5.93
CA SER A 2 27.90 -10.82 4.84
C SER A 2 27.46 -10.20 3.51
N GLY A 3 28.26 -10.35 2.45
CA GLY A 3 27.96 -9.79 1.12
C GLY A 3 26.59 -10.24 0.56
N ARG A 4 26.11 -11.40 1.00
CA ARG A 4 24.79 -11.93 0.64
C ARG A 4 23.63 -11.08 1.20
N LEU A 5 23.74 -10.59 2.44
CA LEU A 5 22.71 -9.71 3.03
C LEU A 5 22.69 -8.33 2.37
N GLN A 6 23.87 -7.80 2.02
CA GLN A 6 23.97 -6.53 1.29
C GLN A 6 23.32 -6.64 -0.10
N SER A 7 23.54 -7.75 -0.81
CA SER A 7 22.90 -8.06 -2.08
C SER A 7 21.35 -8.14 -1.93
N SER A 8 20.85 -8.82 -0.89
CA SER A 8 19.41 -8.95 -0.62
C SER A 8 18.75 -7.60 -0.32
N LEU A 9 19.42 -6.72 0.44
CA LEU A 9 18.91 -5.37 0.70
C LEU A 9 18.94 -4.49 -0.55
N SER A 10 20.01 -4.59 -1.37
CA SER A 10 20.07 -3.89 -2.66
C SER A 10 18.94 -4.34 -3.59
N TYR A 11 18.63 -5.63 -3.61
CA TYR A 11 17.47 -6.16 -4.34
C TYR A 11 16.15 -5.53 -3.84
N CYS A 12 15.92 -5.46 -2.52
CA CYS A 12 14.73 -4.83 -1.96
C CYS A 12 14.58 -3.36 -2.38
N VAL A 13 15.68 -2.58 -2.34
CA VAL A 13 15.68 -1.18 -2.79
C VAL A 13 15.31 -1.07 -4.28
N GLN A 14 15.86 -1.95 -5.11
CA GLN A 14 15.57 -1.98 -6.55
C GLN A 14 14.10 -2.36 -6.83
N GLN A 15 13.57 -3.37 -6.13
CA GLN A 15 12.16 -3.75 -6.23
C GLN A 15 11.23 -2.57 -5.93
N VAL A 16 11.48 -1.86 -4.83
CA VAL A 16 10.65 -0.70 -4.46
C VAL A 16 10.80 0.43 -5.48
N ARG A 17 12.02 0.72 -5.93
CA ARG A 17 12.26 1.75 -6.94
C ARG A 17 11.54 1.46 -8.27
N ASN A 18 11.55 0.21 -8.72
CA ASN A 18 11.01 -0.17 -10.02
C ASN A 18 9.49 -0.31 -10.03
N TYR A 19 8.89 -0.79 -8.94
CA TYR A 19 7.48 -1.16 -8.91
C TYR A 19 6.61 -0.27 -8.03
N ASP A 20 7.24 0.61 -7.23
CA ASP A 20 6.52 1.46 -6.29
C ASP A 20 7.26 2.79 -6.05
N TYR A 21 7.55 3.49 -7.14
CA TYR A 21 8.46 4.65 -7.16
C TYR A 21 8.02 5.80 -6.24
N HIS A 22 6.72 6.09 -6.15
CA HIS A 22 6.24 7.15 -5.27
C HIS A 22 6.46 6.83 -3.78
N HIS A 23 6.31 5.58 -3.37
CA HIS A 23 6.68 5.16 -2.01
C HIS A 23 8.20 4.98 -1.84
N TYR A 24 8.95 4.62 -2.89
CA TYR A 24 10.41 4.69 -2.85
C TYR A 24 10.88 6.07 -2.38
N LEU A 25 10.30 7.14 -2.94
CA LEU A 25 10.61 8.51 -2.53
C LEU A 25 10.21 8.79 -1.08
N CYS A 26 9.05 8.28 -0.61
CA CYS A 26 8.66 8.39 0.80
C CYS A 26 9.67 7.71 1.74
N LEU A 27 10.17 6.52 1.39
CA LEU A 27 11.13 5.78 2.20
C LEU A 27 12.49 6.49 2.30
N LEU A 28 12.88 7.27 1.28
CA LEU A 28 14.10 8.09 1.33
C LEU A 28 14.02 9.23 2.37
N GLU A 29 12.83 9.66 2.75
CA GLU A 29 12.62 10.69 3.79
C GLU A 29 12.71 10.12 5.22
N LEU A 30 12.69 8.78 5.40
CA LEU A 30 12.86 8.15 6.70
C LEU A 30 14.27 8.38 7.25
N PRO A 31 14.45 8.37 8.57
CA PRO A 31 15.78 8.35 9.20
C PRO A 31 16.63 7.17 8.69
N PRO A 32 17.95 7.32 8.54
CA PRO A 32 18.82 6.28 7.98
C PRO A 32 18.70 4.91 8.67
N ASN A 33 18.54 4.90 10.00
CA ASN A 33 18.37 3.69 10.80
C ASN A 33 17.07 2.92 10.51
N MET A 34 16.03 3.57 9.98
CA MET A 34 14.76 2.94 9.62
C MET A 34 14.69 2.49 8.16
N ARG A 35 15.53 3.05 7.27
CA ARG A 35 15.41 2.80 5.81
C ARG A 35 15.58 1.34 5.44
N LYS A 36 16.54 0.64 6.06
CA LYS A 36 16.81 -0.77 5.80
C LYS A 36 15.56 -1.62 6.04
N SER A 37 14.93 -1.49 7.20
CA SER A 37 13.72 -2.22 7.55
C SER A 37 12.54 -1.83 6.69
N ALA A 38 12.35 -0.54 6.44
CA ALA A 38 11.25 -0.04 5.62
C ALA A 38 11.34 -0.52 4.16
N PHE A 39 12.54 -0.58 3.56
CA PHE A 39 12.72 -1.14 2.21
C PHE A 39 12.45 -2.65 2.16
N ALA A 40 12.88 -3.42 3.16
CA ALA A 40 12.61 -4.86 3.23
C ALA A 40 11.10 -5.14 3.38
N LEU A 41 10.42 -4.44 4.28
CA LEU A 41 8.98 -4.53 4.49
C LEU A 41 8.19 -4.11 3.24
N ARG A 42 8.62 -3.04 2.56
CA ARG A 42 7.95 -2.58 1.34
C ARG A 42 8.19 -3.54 0.16
N ALA A 43 9.38 -4.11 0.03
CA ALA A 43 9.67 -5.13 -0.98
C ALA A 43 8.80 -6.39 -0.77
N PHE A 44 8.62 -6.84 0.48
CA PHE A 44 7.67 -7.89 0.82
C PHE A 44 6.24 -7.54 0.41
N ASN A 45 5.79 -6.31 0.66
CA ASN A 45 4.48 -5.85 0.20
C ASN A 45 4.34 -5.93 -1.33
N ILE A 46 5.38 -5.56 -2.09
CA ILE A 46 5.38 -5.63 -3.56
C ILE A 46 5.31 -7.09 -4.04
N GLU A 47 6.11 -7.98 -3.47
CA GLU A 47 6.10 -9.41 -3.83
C GLU A 47 4.70 -10.04 -3.64
N THR A 48 4.05 -9.71 -2.53
CA THR A 48 2.74 -10.27 -2.20
C THR A 48 1.59 -9.58 -2.95
N SER A 49 1.64 -8.26 -3.17
CA SER A 49 0.59 -7.54 -3.91
C SER A 49 0.58 -7.88 -5.41
N ARG A 50 1.73 -8.21 -6.00
CA ARG A 50 1.86 -8.55 -7.41
C ARG A 50 1.79 -10.04 -7.71
N ALA A 51 1.64 -10.89 -6.67
CA ALA A 51 1.69 -12.35 -6.83
C ALA A 51 0.69 -12.87 -7.87
N MET A 52 -0.52 -12.30 -7.91
CA MET A 52 -1.56 -12.66 -8.87
C MET A 52 -1.34 -12.05 -10.24
N ASP A 53 -0.80 -10.82 -10.32
CA ASP A 53 -0.65 -10.09 -11.61
C ASP A 53 0.47 -10.67 -12.48
N ILE A 54 1.55 -11.15 -11.87
CA ILE A 54 2.71 -11.70 -12.58
C ILE A 54 2.58 -13.20 -12.89
N ALA A 55 1.51 -13.84 -12.42
CA ALA A 55 1.25 -15.25 -12.68
C ALA A 55 0.45 -15.41 -13.98
N SER A 56 0.88 -16.36 -14.81
CA SER A 56 0.15 -16.75 -16.03
C SER A 56 -1.13 -17.55 -15.72
N ASP A 57 -1.16 -18.21 -14.56
CA ASP A 57 -2.30 -18.99 -14.04
C ASP A 57 -2.62 -18.50 -12.62
N PRO A 58 -3.88 -18.21 -12.28
CA PRO A 58 -4.30 -17.79 -10.94
C PRO A 58 -3.84 -18.74 -9.82
N ARG A 59 -3.78 -20.06 -10.10
CA ARG A 59 -3.28 -21.06 -9.15
C ARG A 59 -1.82 -20.83 -8.78
N ILE A 60 -0.99 -20.42 -9.73
CA ILE A 60 0.43 -20.09 -9.49
C ILE A 60 0.52 -18.84 -8.60
N GLY A 61 -0.33 -17.84 -8.84
CA GLY A 61 -0.41 -16.65 -8.01
C GLY A 61 -0.78 -16.98 -6.57
N LEU A 62 -1.81 -17.80 -6.39
CA LEU A 62 -2.24 -18.27 -5.07
C LEU A 62 -1.13 -19.10 -4.37
N MET A 63 -0.45 -20.00 -5.10
CA MET A 63 0.69 -20.75 -4.56
C MET A 63 1.81 -19.84 -4.06
N ARG A 64 2.10 -18.74 -4.74
CA ARG A 64 3.08 -17.73 -4.28
C ARG A 64 2.66 -17.08 -2.98
N LEU A 65 1.38 -16.73 -2.82
CA LEU A 65 0.86 -16.17 -1.57
C LEU A 65 0.94 -17.18 -0.42
N LEU A 66 0.57 -18.44 -0.66
CA LEU A 66 0.68 -19.52 0.32
C LEU A 66 2.16 -19.77 0.72
N TRP A 67 3.08 -19.72 -0.26
CA TRP A 67 4.51 -19.79 0.01
C TRP A 67 4.98 -18.64 0.91
N TRP A 68 4.49 -17.41 0.71
CA TRP A 68 4.79 -16.29 1.59
C TRP A 68 4.22 -16.46 2.98
N GLN A 69 3.00 -17.02 3.12
CA GLN A 69 2.39 -17.34 4.41
C GLN A 69 3.24 -18.32 5.23
N GLU A 70 3.73 -19.39 4.59
CA GLU A 70 4.65 -20.36 5.19
C GLU A 70 6.03 -19.75 5.48
N SER A 71 6.52 -18.92 4.56
CA SER A 71 7.84 -18.25 4.69
C SER A 71 7.88 -17.33 5.90
N ILE A 72 6.81 -16.60 6.21
CA ILE A 72 6.72 -15.80 7.43
C ILE A 72 6.92 -16.70 8.67
N ASP A 73 6.27 -17.86 8.74
CA ASP A 73 6.44 -18.80 9.87
C ASP A 73 7.89 -19.29 9.99
N LYS A 74 8.53 -19.60 8.85
CA LYS A 74 9.93 -20.02 8.80
C LYS A 74 10.89 -18.93 9.26
N ILE A 75 10.66 -17.67 8.81
CA ILE A 75 11.49 -16.51 9.19
C ILE A 75 11.45 -16.30 10.72
N PHE A 76 10.25 -16.31 11.31
CA PHE A 76 10.08 -16.16 12.76
C PHE A 76 10.59 -17.36 13.58
N SER A 77 10.81 -18.50 12.92
CA SER A 77 11.47 -19.68 13.51
C SER A 77 12.97 -19.75 13.20
N ASN A 78 13.56 -18.64 12.72
CA ASN A 78 14.97 -18.54 12.33
C ASN A 78 15.44 -19.58 11.30
N LYS A 79 14.52 -20.04 10.42
CA LYS A 79 14.86 -20.94 9.32
C LYS A 79 15.32 -20.13 8.10
N LEU A 80 16.42 -20.59 7.48
CA LEU A 80 16.94 -19.96 6.28
C LEU A 80 16.00 -20.20 5.09
N ILE A 81 15.73 -19.12 4.34
CA ILE A 81 14.97 -19.16 3.09
C ILE A 81 15.82 -18.54 1.98
N GLU A 82 15.96 -19.26 0.86
CA GLU A 82 16.74 -18.77 -0.28
C GLU A 82 15.93 -17.85 -1.20
N HIS A 83 15.51 -16.69 -0.62
CA HIS A 83 14.85 -15.63 -1.35
C HIS A 83 15.34 -14.26 -0.84
N PRO A 84 15.74 -13.32 -1.71
CA PRO A 84 16.36 -12.06 -1.26
C PRO A 84 15.50 -11.26 -0.28
N VAL A 85 14.21 -11.12 -0.55
CA VAL A 85 13.30 -10.38 0.32
C VAL A 85 13.10 -11.11 1.66
N ALA A 86 13.02 -12.45 1.67
CA ALA A 86 12.90 -13.24 2.88
C ALA A 86 14.15 -13.13 3.76
N GLN A 87 15.36 -13.11 3.15
CA GLN A 87 16.63 -12.89 3.85
C GLN A 87 16.71 -11.49 4.45
N ALA A 88 16.29 -10.47 3.71
CA ALA A 88 16.24 -9.10 4.21
C ALA A 88 15.24 -8.96 5.38
N LEU A 89 14.04 -9.57 5.28
CA LEU A 89 13.06 -9.61 6.37
C LEU A 89 13.59 -10.35 7.60
N SER A 90 14.27 -11.50 7.42
CA SER A 90 14.88 -12.26 8.53
C SER A 90 15.88 -11.39 9.30
N SER A 91 16.73 -10.62 8.58
CA SER A 91 17.63 -9.66 9.23
C SER A 91 16.89 -8.56 9.98
N VAL A 92 15.82 -8.01 9.41
CA VAL A 92 15.00 -6.98 10.06
C VAL A 92 14.35 -7.50 11.33
N ILE A 93 13.76 -8.70 11.27
CA ILE A 93 13.06 -9.32 12.41
C ILE A 93 14.05 -9.71 13.53
N SER A 94 15.29 -10.08 13.19
CA SER A 94 16.32 -10.36 14.18
C SER A 94 16.87 -9.10 14.88
N GLU A 95 16.84 -7.96 14.19
CA GLU A 95 17.36 -6.67 14.71
C GLU A 95 16.26 -5.84 15.41
N HIS A 96 15.00 -6.01 15.00
CA HIS A 96 13.85 -5.19 15.42
C HIS A 96 12.67 -6.05 15.86
N LYS A 97 11.89 -5.55 16.81
CA LYS A 97 10.67 -6.22 17.27
C LYS A 97 9.51 -5.93 16.33
N VAL A 98 9.42 -6.65 15.21
CA VAL A 98 8.29 -6.58 14.27
C VAL A 98 7.29 -7.70 14.57
N SER A 99 6.02 -7.37 14.67
CA SER A 99 4.94 -8.32 14.96
C SER A 99 4.65 -9.24 13.77
N LYS A 100 4.72 -10.54 14.00
CA LYS A 100 4.36 -11.57 12.99
C LYS A 100 2.93 -11.39 12.46
N THR A 101 2.03 -10.97 13.35
CA THR A 101 0.60 -10.80 13.06
C THR A 101 0.36 -9.85 11.89
N TRP A 102 1.08 -8.72 11.82
CA TRP A 102 0.90 -7.75 10.73
C TRP A 102 1.26 -8.32 9.37
N LEU A 103 2.37 -9.05 9.28
CA LEU A 103 2.80 -9.67 8.03
C LEU A 103 1.83 -10.78 7.60
N LYS A 104 1.35 -11.60 8.56
CA LYS A 104 0.36 -12.65 8.27
C LYS A 104 -0.96 -12.07 7.80
N ARG A 105 -1.53 -11.09 8.50
CA ARG A 105 -2.77 -10.42 8.10
C ARG A 105 -2.70 -9.90 6.67
N SER A 106 -1.57 -9.28 6.30
CA SER A 106 -1.37 -8.75 4.95
C SER A 106 -1.40 -9.85 3.88
N VAL A 107 -0.81 -11.01 4.13
CA VAL A 107 -0.83 -12.13 3.18
C VAL A 107 -2.20 -12.82 3.16
N GLU A 108 -2.81 -13.03 4.32
CA GLU A 108 -4.14 -13.66 4.46
C GLU A 108 -5.22 -12.85 3.74
N ALA A 109 -5.21 -11.52 3.87
CA ALA A 109 -6.13 -10.66 3.13
C ALA A 109 -6.02 -10.85 1.61
N ARG A 110 -4.78 -10.97 1.09
CA ARG A 110 -4.54 -11.23 -0.33
C ARG A 110 -4.90 -12.64 -0.76
N ILE A 111 -4.70 -13.64 0.09
CA ILE A 111 -5.14 -15.02 -0.18
C ILE A 111 -6.67 -15.07 -0.27
N ASN A 112 -7.36 -14.40 0.65
CA ASN A 112 -8.82 -14.33 0.65
C ASN A 112 -9.34 -13.61 -0.60
N ASP A 113 -8.70 -12.49 -0.99
CA ASP A 113 -9.02 -11.78 -2.22
C ASP A 113 -8.78 -12.64 -3.47
N ALA A 114 -7.65 -13.35 -3.54
CA ALA A 114 -7.31 -14.24 -4.65
C ALA A 114 -8.21 -15.48 -4.78
N ARG A 115 -8.93 -15.85 -3.73
CA ARG A 115 -9.88 -16.98 -3.71
C ARG A 115 -11.31 -16.56 -4.08
N ARG A 116 -11.58 -15.26 -4.16
CA ARG A 116 -12.91 -14.80 -4.55
C ARG A 116 -13.18 -15.17 -6.01
N ASP A 117 -14.40 -15.62 -6.25
CA ASP A 117 -14.89 -15.82 -7.61
C ASP A 117 -15.14 -14.47 -8.30
N ASP A 118 -15.15 -14.44 -9.63
CA ASP A 118 -15.41 -13.23 -10.42
C ASP A 118 -16.76 -12.56 -10.11
N SER A 119 -17.70 -13.28 -9.54
CA SER A 119 -19.03 -12.79 -9.10
C SER A 119 -19.04 -12.30 -7.65
N ASP A 120 -18.02 -12.63 -6.86
CA ASP A 120 -17.90 -12.25 -5.44
C ASP A 120 -17.21 -10.90 -5.32
N ILE A 121 -17.97 -9.82 -5.56
CA ILE A 121 -17.49 -8.45 -5.37
C ILE A 121 -17.73 -7.99 -3.91
N PRO A 122 -16.90 -7.06 -3.38
CA PRO A 122 -17.14 -6.47 -2.07
C PRO A 122 -18.56 -5.90 -1.98
N GLN A 123 -19.23 -6.13 -0.87
CA GLN A 123 -20.62 -5.66 -0.71
C GLN A 123 -20.65 -4.16 -0.35
N THR A 124 -19.68 -3.70 0.42
CA THR A 124 -19.64 -2.33 0.95
C THR A 124 -18.23 -1.72 0.86
N VAL A 125 -18.16 -0.38 0.91
CA VAL A 125 -16.88 0.34 0.99
C VAL A 125 -16.11 -0.06 2.25
N GLN A 126 -16.79 -0.41 3.35
CA GLN A 126 -16.18 -0.87 4.59
C GLN A 126 -15.39 -2.17 4.43
N GLU A 127 -15.77 -3.05 3.51
CA GLU A 127 -14.97 -4.24 3.19
C GLU A 127 -13.65 -3.86 2.51
N LEU A 128 -13.67 -2.88 1.62
CA LEU A 128 -12.45 -2.33 1.02
C LEU A 128 -11.58 -1.60 2.04
N GLU A 129 -12.18 -0.86 2.98
CA GLU A 129 -11.46 -0.25 4.11
C GLU A 129 -10.75 -1.31 4.96
N ARG A 130 -11.41 -2.46 5.20
CA ARG A 130 -10.81 -3.58 5.93
C ARG A 130 -9.66 -4.21 5.16
N TYR A 131 -9.84 -4.42 3.86
CA TYR A 131 -8.77 -4.90 2.99
C TYR A 131 -7.57 -3.94 2.98
N ALA A 132 -7.81 -2.63 2.88
CA ALA A 132 -6.78 -1.60 2.96
C ALA A 132 -6.09 -1.58 4.33
N GLU A 133 -6.85 -1.74 5.43
CA GLU A 133 -6.31 -1.89 6.78
C GLU A 133 -5.38 -3.08 6.88
N ASP A 134 -5.79 -4.24 6.38
CA ASP A 134 -5.03 -5.48 6.48
C ASP A 134 -3.80 -5.51 5.57
N THR A 135 -3.81 -4.78 4.43
CA THR A 135 -2.73 -4.83 3.44
C THR A 135 -1.79 -3.62 3.46
N VAL A 136 -2.29 -2.44 3.81
CA VAL A 136 -1.52 -1.18 3.77
C VAL A 136 -1.24 -0.65 5.17
N SER A 137 -2.23 -0.61 6.08
CA SER A 137 -1.99 -0.13 7.45
C SER A 137 -1.04 -1.05 8.21
N THR A 138 -1.14 -2.37 8.02
CA THR A 138 -0.22 -3.34 8.63
C THR A 138 1.24 -3.11 8.25
N LEU A 139 1.51 -2.61 7.03
CA LEU A 139 2.84 -2.24 6.60
C LEU A 139 3.37 -1.01 7.35
N LEU A 140 2.50 -0.02 7.61
CA LEU A 140 2.85 1.16 8.39
C LEU A 140 3.11 0.79 9.86
N TYR A 141 2.27 -0.07 10.47
CA TYR A 141 2.49 -0.59 11.82
C TYR A 141 3.84 -1.31 11.93
N SER A 142 4.15 -2.21 10.99
CA SER A 142 5.43 -2.91 10.96
C SER A 142 6.62 -1.94 10.82
N THR A 143 6.42 -0.84 10.07
CA THR A 143 7.45 0.20 9.90
C THR A 143 7.64 1.01 11.19
N LEU A 144 6.57 1.37 11.89
CA LEU A 144 6.63 2.01 13.21
C LEU A 144 7.33 1.12 14.22
N GLU A 145 6.94 -0.15 14.32
CA GLU A 145 7.56 -1.14 15.22
C GLU A 145 9.06 -1.31 14.93
N SER A 146 9.45 -1.39 13.64
CA SER A 146 10.86 -1.52 13.26
C SER A 146 11.69 -0.27 13.59
N GLY A 147 11.05 0.89 13.70
CA GLY A 147 11.64 2.13 14.17
C GLY A 147 11.66 2.26 15.70
N GLY A 148 11.13 1.27 16.43
CA GLY A 148 10.99 1.33 17.89
C GLY A 148 9.89 2.29 18.37
N ILE A 149 9.04 2.77 17.47
CA ILE A 149 7.98 3.74 17.77
C ILE A 149 6.76 2.98 18.27
N ARG A 150 6.37 3.24 19.52
CA ARG A 150 5.19 2.66 20.16
C ARG A 150 4.27 3.78 20.63
N SER A 151 3.25 4.07 19.88
CA SER A 151 2.32 5.16 20.16
C SER A 151 0.95 4.84 19.57
N THR A 152 -0.06 4.73 20.43
CA THR A 152 -1.46 4.53 19.98
C THR A 152 -1.92 5.63 19.03
N ALA A 153 -1.47 6.87 19.22
CA ALA A 153 -1.80 7.97 18.33
C ALA A 153 -1.14 7.78 16.93
N ALA A 154 0.11 7.28 16.89
CA ALA A 154 0.78 6.96 15.63
C ALA A 154 0.10 5.78 14.92
N ASP A 155 -0.30 4.74 15.65
CA ASP A 155 -1.03 3.60 15.10
C ASP A 155 -2.41 4.01 14.56
N HIS A 156 -3.12 4.88 15.28
CA HIS A 156 -4.41 5.43 14.83
C HIS A 156 -4.26 6.24 13.52
N ALA A 157 -3.26 7.12 13.46
CA ALA A 157 -2.97 7.87 12.26
C ALA A 157 -2.53 6.94 11.10
N ALA A 158 -1.71 5.92 11.39
CA ALA A 158 -1.28 4.91 10.41
C ALA A 158 -2.45 4.08 9.85
N SER A 159 -3.45 3.72 10.69
CA SER A 159 -4.69 3.10 10.25
C SER A 159 -5.39 3.96 9.19
N HIS A 160 -5.61 5.23 9.49
CA HIS A 160 -6.28 6.13 8.56
C HIS A 160 -5.46 6.41 7.30
N VAL A 161 -4.16 6.64 7.40
CA VAL A 161 -3.28 6.80 6.22
C VAL A 161 -3.29 5.53 5.38
N GLY A 162 -3.23 4.35 6.00
CA GLY A 162 -3.26 3.07 5.30
C GLY A 162 -4.57 2.83 4.56
N LYS A 163 -5.71 3.11 5.18
CA LYS A 163 -7.04 3.02 4.53
C LYS A 163 -7.15 3.97 3.35
N ALA A 164 -6.76 5.24 3.53
CA ALA A 164 -6.77 6.21 2.45
C ALA A 164 -5.88 5.80 1.28
N SER A 165 -4.65 5.36 1.57
CA SER A 165 -3.69 4.92 0.55
C SER A 165 -4.16 3.65 -0.14
N GLY A 166 -4.75 2.70 0.59
CA GLY A 166 -5.28 1.45 0.04
C GLY A 166 -6.46 1.71 -0.90
N LEU A 167 -7.44 2.50 -0.46
CA LEU A 167 -8.57 2.88 -1.31
C LEU A 167 -8.11 3.64 -2.57
N ALA A 168 -7.17 4.58 -2.43
CA ALA A 168 -6.60 5.30 -3.56
C ALA A 168 -5.89 4.35 -4.56
N LEU A 169 -5.17 3.34 -4.08
CA LEU A 169 -4.54 2.31 -4.92
C LEU A 169 -5.59 1.46 -5.65
N LEU A 170 -6.69 1.07 -4.99
CA LEU A 170 -7.79 0.34 -5.61
C LEU A 170 -8.43 1.16 -6.73
N LEU A 171 -8.71 2.46 -6.50
CA LEU A 171 -9.22 3.36 -7.54
C LEU A 171 -8.26 3.46 -8.73
N ARG A 172 -6.97 3.58 -8.48
CA ARG A 172 -5.95 3.61 -9.53
C ARG A 172 -5.88 2.31 -10.34
N SER A 173 -6.24 1.17 -9.75
CA SER A 173 -6.19 -0.14 -10.40
C SER A 173 -7.42 -0.43 -11.28
N LEU A 174 -8.51 0.33 -11.17
CA LEU A 174 -9.75 0.08 -11.90
C LEU A 174 -9.56 -0.03 -13.43
N PRO A 175 -8.78 0.84 -14.11
CA PRO A 175 -8.56 0.70 -15.55
C PRO A 175 -7.85 -0.61 -15.93
N TYR A 176 -6.92 -1.07 -15.09
CA TYR A 176 -6.21 -2.33 -15.32
C TYR A 176 -7.17 -3.54 -15.28
N HIS A 177 -8.02 -3.59 -14.26
CA HIS A 177 -9.00 -4.68 -14.11
C HIS A 177 -10.08 -4.63 -15.20
N ALA A 178 -10.58 -3.44 -15.52
CA ALA A 178 -11.53 -3.25 -16.61
C ALA A 178 -10.98 -3.70 -17.97
N GLY A 179 -9.70 -3.38 -18.25
CA GLY A 179 -9.04 -3.80 -19.49
C GLY A 179 -8.82 -5.31 -19.59
N ARG A 180 -8.74 -6.02 -18.46
CA ARG A 180 -8.49 -7.46 -18.41
C ARG A 180 -9.78 -8.28 -18.52
N ASN A 181 -10.83 -7.89 -17.80
CA ASN A 181 -12.05 -8.70 -17.63
C ASN A 181 -13.34 -7.93 -17.98
N GLY A 182 -13.26 -6.66 -18.40
CA GLY A 182 -14.44 -5.81 -18.63
C GLY A 182 -15.25 -5.51 -17.37
N ARG A 183 -14.67 -5.71 -16.18
CA ARG A 183 -15.37 -5.61 -14.89
C ARG A 183 -14.61 -4.70 -13.92
N PHE A 184 -15.33 -4.24 -12.90
CA PHE A 184 -14.81 -3.41 -11.82
C PHE A 184 -14.85 -4.15 -10.46
N PRO A 185 -13.98 -5.14 -10.23
CA PRO A 185 -14.04 -6.05 -9.07
C PRO A 185 -13.88 -5.35 -7.71
N TYR A 186 -13.40 -4.12 -7.71
CA TYR A 186 -13.23 -3.29 -6.52
C TYR A 186 -14.20 -2.11 -6.43
N VAL A 187 -15.27 -2.10 -7.23
CA VAL A 187 -16.41 -1.22 -6.99
C VAL A 187 -17.43 -2.01 -6.16
N PRO A 188 -17.71 -1.61 -4.91
CA PRO A 188 -18.63 -2.36 -4.04
C PRO A 188 -20.05 -2.41 -4.59
N ALA A 189 -20.78 -3.48 -4.26
CA ALA A 189 -22.14 -3.69 -4.75
C ALA A 189 -23.09 -2.57 -4.31
N ASP A 190 -22.94 -2.04 -3.10
CA ASP A 190 -23.74 -0.91 -2.61
C ASP A 190 -23.47 0.38 -3.38
N VAL A 191 -22.24 0.60 -3.84
CA VAL A 191 -21.89 1.74 -4.72
C VAL A 191 -22.38 1.47 -6.14
N ALA A 192 -22.11 0.28 -6.68
CA ALA A 192 -22.54 -0.12 -8.02
C ALA A 192 -24.07 -0.03 -8.18
N GLY A 193 -24.83 -0.34 -7.14
CA GLY A 193 -26.30 -0.24 -7.16
C GLY A 193 -26.85 1.19 -7.25
N ARG A 194 -26.03 2.20 -6.92
CA ARG A 194 -26.39 3.63 -7.02
C ARG A 194 -25.94 4.28 -8.33
N HIS A 195 -25.06 3.62 -9.10
CA HIS A 195 -24.44 4.18 -10.28
C HIS A 195 -24.51 3.21 -11.47
N VAL A 196 -24.74 3.72 -12.67
CA VAL A 196 -24.72 2.94 -13.92
C VAL A 196 -23.27 2.80 -14.37
N LEU A 197 -22.57 1.74 -13.95
CA LEU A 197 -21.12 1.56 -14.18
C LEU A 197 -20.75 1.46 -15.67
N ASP A 198 -21.68 1.05 -16.53
CA ASP A 198 -21.47 0.99 -17.99
C ASP A 198 -21.45 2.39 -18.65
N SER A 199 -21.88 3.42 -17.92
CA SER A 199 -21.76 4.80 -18.36
C SER A 199 -20.55 5.49 -17.72
N ARG A 200 -19.91 6.38 -18.49
CA ARG A 200 -18.77 7.16 -17.97
C ARG A 200 -19.17 8.00 -16.75
N GLU A 201 -20.34 8.63 -16.81
CA GLU A 201 -20.85 9.47 -15.71
C GLU A 201 -21.11 8.65 -14.45
N GLY A 202 -21.76 7.49 -14.58
CA GLY A 202 -22.01 6.61 -13.44
C GLY A 202 -20.72 6.06 -12.83
N LEU A 203 -19.74 5.66 -13.64
CA LEU A 203 -18.44 5.23 -13.13
C LEU A 203 -17.72 6.38 -12.42
N CYS A 204 -17.72 7.61 -12.96
CA CYS A 204 -17.16 8.78 -12.28
C CYS A 204 -17.85 9.05 -10.95
N GLY A 205 -19.17 8.87 -10.87
CA GLY A 205 -19.93 8.97 -9.60
C GLY A 205 -19.50 7.94 -8.57
N ALA A 206 -19.34 6.68 -8.97
CA ALA A 206 -18.86 5.61 -8.10
C ALA A 206 -17.41 5.90 -7.59
N VAL A 207 -16.53 6.33 -8.47
CA VAL A 207 -15.15 6.72 -8.14
C VAL A 207 -15.14 7.92 -7.18
N PHE A 208 -16.00 8.92 -7.39
CA PHE A 208 -16.14 10.06 -6.49
C PHE A 208 -16.55 9.64 -5.08
N GLU A 209 -17.51 8.73 -4.96
CA GLU A 209 -17.99 8.24 -3.67
C GLU A 209 -16.86 7.54 -2.90
N MET A 210 -16.16 6.61 -3.54
CA MET A 210 -15.01 5.91 -2.94
C MET A 210 -13.85 6.85 -2.62
N ALA A 211 -13.55 7.81 -3.51
CA ALA A 211 -12.51 8.82 -3.29
C ALA A 211 -12.85 9.74 -2.10
N SER A 212 -14.13 10.03 -1.89
CA SER A 212 -14.60 10.83 -0.75
C SER A 212 -14.34 10.12 0.58
N VAL A 213 -14.54 8.79 0.65
CA VAL A 213 -14.20 7.98 1.83
C VAL A 213 -12.68 7.99 2.07
N ALA A 214 -11.88 7.81 1.01
CA ALA A 214 -10.42 7.86 1.12
C ALA A 214 -9.94 9.23 1.64
N ASN A 215 -10.53 10.34 1.14
CA ASN A 215 -10.21 11.68 1.60
C ASN A 215 -10.60 11.90 3.07
N ALA A 216 -11.77 11.41 3.49
CA ALA A 216 -12.20 11.49 4.89
C ALA A 216 -11.20 10.79 5.84
N HIS A 217 -10.60 9.69 5.42
CA HIS A 217 -9.52 9.05 6.19
C HIS A 217 -8.25 9.91 6.25
N LEU A 218 -7.83 10.56 5.16
CA LEU A 218 -6.69 11.50 5.20
C LEU A 218 -6.94 12.66 6.15
N GLU A 219 -8.13 13.22 6.13
CA GLU A 219 -8.52 14.33 7.04
C GLU A 219 -8.49 13.87 8.50
N LYS A 220 -9.04 12.68 8.81
CA LYS A 220 -8.96 12.09 10.15
C LYS A 220 -7.52 11.88 10.60
N ALA A 221 -6.66 11.31 9.74
CA ALA A 221 -5.25 11.15 10.05
C ALA A 221 -4.58 12.49 10.38
N ARG A 222 -4.84 13.52 9.59
CA ARG A 222 -4.28 14.87 9.78
C ARG A 222 -4.82 15.56 11.03
N GLY A 223 -6.06 15.29 11.39
CA GLY A 223 -6.65 15.74 12.65
C GLY A 223 -5.89 15.21 13.88
N LEU A 224 -5.25 14.05 13.76
CA LEU A 224 -4.43 13.46 14.80
C LEU A 224 -2.98 14.00 14.84
N ALA A 225 -2.55 14.85 13.90
CA ALA A 225 -1.16 15.28 13.74
C ALA A 225 -0.56 15.94 15.02
N GLY A 226 -1.39 16.60 15.82
CA GLY A 226 -0.99 17.22 17.10
C GLY A 226 -0.62 16.19 18.18
N THR A 227 -1.15 14.97 18.12
CA THR A 227 -0.93 13.91 19.11
C THR A 227 0.11 12.89 18.63
N VAL A 228 0.43 12.86 17.34
CA VAL A 228 1.40 11.93 16.74
C VAL A 228 2.82 12.39 17.06
N PRO A 229 3.67 11.51 17.65
CA PRO A 229 5.08 11.82 17.92
C PRO A 229 5.83 12.24 16.64
N ALA A 230 6.77 13.17 16.77
CA ALA A 230 7.49 13.73 15.63
C ALA A 230 8.27 12.67 14.82
N GLU A 231 8.84 11.68 15.49
CA GLU A 231 9.55 10.54 14.88
C GLU A 231 8.64 9.64 14.04
N ALA A 232 7.35 9.54 14.39
CA ALA A 232 6.37 8.74 13.65
C ALA A 232 5.90 9.42 12.35
N ARG A 233 5.92 10.76 12.28
CA ARG A 233 5.31 11.51 11.16
C ARG A 233 5.87 11.16 9.80
N ARG A 234 7.18 10.85 9.71
CA ARG A 234 7.82 10.44 8.45
C ARG A 234 7.38 9.06 7.97
N VAL A 235 6.96 8.17 8.87
CA VAL A 235 6.37 6.86 8.51
C VAL A 235 5.01 7.04 7.84
N LEU A 236 4.31 8.12 8.15
CA LEU A 236 2.97 8.45 7.63
C LEU A 236 2.99 9.21 6.28
N LEU A 237 4.17 9.52 5.73
CA LEU A 237 4.33 10.17 4.41
C LEU A 237 3.62 9.46 3.24
N PRO A 238 3.28 8.15 3.27
CA PRO A 238 2.38 7.53 2.30
C PRO A 238 1.01 8.21 2.13
N GLY A 239 0.58 9.05 3.07
CA GLY A 239 -0.57 9.94 2.90
C GLY A 239 -0.39 10.97 1.76
N VAL A 240 0.86 11.39 1.47
CA VAL A 240 1.14 12.38 0.40
C VAL A 240 0.83 11.83 -0.99
N PRO A 241 1.33 10.65 -1.42
CA PRO A 241 0.90 10.05 -2.69
C PRO A 241 -0.61 9.81 -2.78
N ALA A 242 -1.26 9.40 -1.69
CA ALA A 242 -2.72 9.25 -1.67
C ALA A 242 -3.43 10.59 -1.94
N GLU A 243 -3.04 11.66 -1.26
CA GLU A 243 -3.55 13.01 -1.50
C GLU A 243 -3.34 13.45 -2.96
N VAL A 244 -2.12 13.29 -3.50
CA VAL A 244 -1.79 13.69 -4.88
C VAL A 244 -2.69 12.96 -5.88
N LEU A 245 -2.93 11.67 -5.67
CA LEU A 245 -3.82 10.90 -6.54
C LEU A 245 -5.27 11.38 -6.43
N LEU A 246 -5.79 11.61 -5.23
CA LEU A 246 -7.15 12.12 -5.01
C LEU A 246 -7.33 13.53 -5.59
N GLU A 247 -6.34 14.42 -5.44
CA GLU A 247 -6.35 15.75 -6.07
C GLU A 247 -6.34 15.64 -7.61
N THR A 248 -5.60 14.68 -8.17
CA THR A 248 -5.55 14.46 -9.61
C THR A 248 -6.88 13.91 -10.11
N LEU A 249 -7.47 12.92 -9.42
CA LEU A 249 -8.80 12.40 -9.72
C LEU A 249 -9.85 13.53 -9.74
N ARG A 250 -9.82 14.43 -8.76
CA ARG A 250 -10.70 15.59 -8.73
C ARG A 250 -10.54 16.49 -9.96
N ARG A 251 -9.29 16.74 -10.40
CA ARG A 251 -8.99 17.57 -11.59
C ARG A 251 -9.48 16.94 -12.90
N VAL A 252 -9.59 15.64 -12.95
CA VAL A 252 -10.11 14.88 -14.10
C VAL A 252 -11.56 14.45 -13.91
N GLN A 253 -12.29 15.09 -12.95
CA GLN A 253 -13.69 14.79 -12.65
C GLN A 253 -13.95 13.31 -12.34
N PHE A 254 -13.00 12.68 -11.63
CA PHE A 254 -13.03 11.28 -11.19
C PHE A 254 -13.06 10.25 -12.33
N ASP A 255 -12.70 10.63 -13.53
CA ASP A 255 -12.52 9.71 -14.65
C ASP A 255 -11.18 8.96 -14.52
N VAL A 256 -11.24 7.70 -14.07
CA VAL A 256 -10.06 6.84 -13.89
C VAL A 256 -9.35 6.47 -15.19
N PHE A 257 -10.03 6.61 -16.35
CA PHE A 257 -9.45 6.37 -17.66
C PHE A 257 -8.78 7.60 -18.28
N ASP A 258 -8.82 8.75 -17.62
CA ASP A 258 -8.18 9.96 -18.14
C ASP A 258 -6.64 9.77 -18.21
N PRO A 259 -6.02 9.94 -19.40
CA PRO A 259 -4.60 9.72 -19.60
C PRO A 259 -3.71 10.64 -18.76
N ARG A 260 -4.24 11.72 -18.19
CA ARG A 260 -3.49 12.61 -17.27
C ARG A 260 -3.08 11.89 -15.98
N LEU A 261 -3.85 10.88 -15.52
CA LEU A 261 -3.53 10.08 -14.33
C LEU A 261 -2.25 9.26 -14.47
N SER A 262 -1.89 8.85 -15.69
CA SER A 262 -0.69 8.07 -15.98
C SER A 262 0.56 8.94 -16.25
N ARG A 263 0.41 10.26 -16.38
CA ARG A 263 1.55 11.16 -16.64
C ARG A 263 2.37 11.42 -15.38
N GLY A 264 3.68 11.36 -15.48
CA GLY A 264 4.60 11.66 -14.38
C GLY A 264 4.43 10.73 -13.19
N ILE A 265 4.27 11.28 -11.99
CA ILE A 265 3.98 10.54 -10.75
C ILE A 265 2.55 10.89 -10.32
N LEU A 266 1.63 9.93 -10.43
CA LEU A 266 0.23 10.12 -10.03
C LEU A 266 -0.44 11.35 -10.68
N GLY A 267 -0.11 11.63 -11.95
CA GLY A 267 -0.68 12.73 -12.72
C GLY A 267 -0.01 14.08 -12.51
N VAL A 268 1.12 14.15 -11.81
CA VAL A 268 1.87 15.41 -11.61
C VAL A 268 3.33 15.28 -12.05
N PRO A 269 4.02 16.41 -12.38
CA PRO A 269 5.44 16.39 -12.71
C PRO A 269 6.28 15.80 -11.58
N PRO A 270 7.29 14.94 -11.88
CA PRO A 270 8.10 14.28 -10.85
C PRO A 270 8.80 15.25 -9.90
N LEU A 271 9.31 16.36 -10.39
CA LEU A 271 9.97 17.38 -9.57
C LEU A 271 8.97 18.01 -8.57
N TRP A 272 7.77 18.34 -9.04
CA TRP A 272 6.72 18.88 -8.18
C TRP A 272 6.35 17.90 -7.06
N PHE A 273 6.20 16.60 -7.40
CA PHE A 273 5.91 15.57 -6.40
C PHE A 273 7.01 15.50 -5.33
N GLN A 274 8.29 15.50 -5.77
CA GLN A 274 9.43 15.47 -4.84
C GLN A 274 9.48 16.73 -3.95
N MET A 275 9.21 17.89 -4.51
CA MET A 275 9.16 19.14 -3.73
C MET A 275 8.02 19.12 -2.70
N LYS A 276 6.82 18.67 -3.09
CA LYS A 276 5.68 18.49 -2.17
C LYS A 276 6.04 17.52 -1.05
N LEU A 277 6.60 16.37 -1.38
CA LEU A 277 7.00 15.36 -0.39
C LEU A 277 8.05 15.89 0.59
N LYS A 278 9.09 16.57 0.10
CA LYS A 278 10.10 17.20 0.94
C LYS A 278 9.54 18.29 1.84
N TRP A 279 8.63 19.09 1.33
CA TRP A 279 7.94 20.11 2.11
C TRP A 279 7.13 19.49 3.25
N TYR A 280 6.37 18.41 2.98
CA TYR A 280 5.60 17.70 3.99
C TYR A 280 6.53 17.07 5.05
N SER A 281 7.60 16.38 4.61
CA SER A 281 8.62 15.80 5.49
C SER A 281 9.25 16.85 6.41
N TRP A 282 9.63 18.02 5.86
CA TRP A 282 10.23 19.10 6.63
C TRP A 282 9.25 19.75 7.62
N ARG A 283 7.98 19.91 7.22
CA ARG A 283 6.94 20.49 8.08
C ARG A 283 6.39 19.50 9.09
N GLY A 284 6.80 18.22 9.05
CA GLY A 284 6.22 17.16 9.87
C GLY A 284 4.74 16.91 9.57
N ARG A 285 4.33 17.12 8.30
CA ARG A 285 2.99 16.82 7.77
C ARG A 285 3.00 15.51 7.01
N TYR A 286 1.84 14.94 6.81
CA TYR A 286 1.63 13.68 6.07
C TYR A 286 0.24 13.62 5.42
#